data_d73e95c5fc7aab4b149f866e8147b122
#
_entry.id   d73e95c5fc7aab4b149f866e8147b122
#
_cell.length_a   1.000
_cell.length_b   1.000
_cell.length_c   1.000
_cell.angle_alpha   90.00
_cell.angle_beta   90.00
_cell.angle_gamma   90.00
#
_symmetry.space_group_name_H-M   'P 1'
#
loop_
_entity.id
_entity.type
_entity.pdbx_description
1 polymer ?
#
loop_
_entity_poly.entity_id
_entity_poly.type
_entity_poly.pdbx_seq_one_letter_code
_entity_poly.pdbx_strand_id
1 'polypeptide(L)'
;EMCIRDRTKGLSIEKGKLITISYKIKNELKKNGFDDVVVSAIKGPCLAAGLANKMRTGTVIASENKDTAKLIQKIITTEYYSTETSEDVKGVEFCGAIKNIYSMLIGASEGLSNPSAPESIKSKYFLNTSASLIHRSISEMVKFVKYFGGNETTVYGLAGLGDLYVSAIGGRNSQMGKYLGQGTLYKEAKEKFMKDITVEGAQLALEIGPILLKELKKNEFPLMFNILETICNNKKLSINW
;
A
#
# COMPACT_ATOMS: atom_id res chain seq x y z
N GLU A 1 -7.84 19.74 23.06
CA GLU A 1 -8.31 19.16 21.78
C GLU A 1 -7.85 17.69 21.68
N MET A 2 -8.79 16.78 21.49
CA MET A 2 -8.48 15.36 21.30
C MET A 2 -8.22 15.11 19.82
N CYS A 3 -7.00 14.68 19.48
CA CYS A 3 -6.62 14.34 18.12
C CYS A 3 -6.29 12.85 18.04
N ILE A 4 -6.94 12.11 17.14
CA ILE A 4 -6.65 10.70 16.88
C ILE A 4 -5.72 10.59 15.68
N ARG A 5 -4.60 9.88 15.87
CA ARG A 5 -3.59 9.58 14.84
C ARG A 5 -3.69 8.12 14.44
N ASP A 6 -3.99 7.89 13.16
CA ASP A 6 -4.01 6.55 12.59
C ASP A 6 -2.74 6.22 11.80
N ARG A 7 -2.13 5.08 12.09
CA ARG A 7 -1.02 4.49 11.33
C ARG A 7 -1.34 3.12 10.76
N THR A 8 -2.59 2.71 10.80
CA THR A 8 -3.01 1.44 10.18
C THR A 8 -2.87 1.53 8.66
N LYS A 9 -2.59 0.41 8.02
CA LYS A 9 -2.47 0.29 6.56
C LYS A 9 -3.61 -0.59 6.05
N GLY A 10 -4.81 -0.09 6.14
CA GLY A 10 -6.01 -0.81 5.72
C GLY A 10 -7.07 0.11 5.14
N LEU A 11 -8.08 -0.51 4.59
CA LEU A 11 -9.32 0.12 4.14
C LEU A 11 -10.47 -0.64 4.77
N SER A 12 -11.66 -0.10 4.70
CA SER A 12 -12.87 -0.75 5.20
C SER A 12 -13.97 -0.70 4.16
N ILE A 13 -14.98 -1.53 4.36
CA ILE A 13 -16.17 -1.56 3.52
C ILE A 13 -17.35 -1.16 4.38
N GLU A 14 -18.09 -0.15 3.96
CA GLU A 14 -19.34 0.28 4.59
C GLU A 14 -20.44 0.37 3.53
N LYS A 15 -21.55 -0.35 3.73
CA LYS A 15 -22.69 -0.39 2.80
C LYS A 15 -22.27 -0.68 1.35
N GLY A 16 -21.31 -1.59 1.17
CA GLY A 16 -20.80 -1.99 -0.15
C GLY A 16 -19.84 -0.99 -0.80
N LYS A 17 -19.45 0.09 -0.12
CA LYS A 17 -18.49 1.09 -0.63
C LYS A 17 -17.17 1.00 0.11
N LEU A 18 -16.09 1.19 -0.63
CA LEU A 18 -14.75 1.28 -0.06
C LEU A 18 -14.57 2.62 0.66
N ILE A 19 -14.13 2.58 1.91
CA ILE A 19 -13.87 3.75 2.75
C ILE A 19 -12.50 3.66 3.42
N THR A 20 -11.95 4.81 3.78
CA THR A 20 -10.71 4.92 4.55
C THR A 20 -10.96 4.64 6.04
N ILE A 21 -9.92 4.25 6.77
CA ILE A 21 -10.01 3.97 8.20
C ILE A 21 -10.29 5.26 9.00
N SER A 22 -9.66 6.38 8.63
CA SER A 22 -9.94 7.68 9.28
C SER A 22 -11.41 8.08 9.14
N TYR A 23 -12.00 7.88 7.97
CA TYR A 23 -13.43 8.14 7.74
C TYR A 23 -14.29 7.24 8.62
N LYS A 24 -13.97 5.94 8.73
CA LYS A 24 -14.67 5.00 9.61
C LYS A 24 -14.60 5.44 11.07
N ILE A 25 -13.39 5.77 11.56
CA ILE A 25 -13.18 6.25 12.94
C ILE A 25 -13.99 7.51 13.18
N LYS A 26 -13.93 8.49 12.27
CA LYS A 26 -14.68 9.76 12.37
C LYS A 26 -16.20 9.51 12.48
N ASN A 27 -16.73 8.60 11.66
CA ASN A 27 -18.14 8.23 11.72
C ASN A 27 -18.55 7.58 13.04
N GLU A 28 -17.71 6.67 13.57
CA GLU A 28 -18.00 6.02 14.87
C GLU A 28 -17.92 7.02 16.02
N LEU A 29 -16.95 7.92 16.01
CA LEU A 29 -16.87 9.01 17.00
C LEU A 29 -18.13 9.89 16.99
N LYS A 30 -18.55 10.30 15.78
CA LYS A 30 -19.76 11.11 15.61
C LYS A 30 -21.02 10.41 16.14
N LYS A 31 -21.19 9.11 15.86
CA LYS A 31 -22.31 8.31 16.39
C LYS A 31 -22.34 8.27 17.93
N ASN A 32 -21.18 8.44 18.57
CA ASN A 32 -21.03 8.44 20.03
C ASN A 32 -20.99 9.86 20.63
N GLY A 33 -21.37 10.90 19.88
CA GLY A 33 -21.45 12.28 20.36
C GLY A 33 -20.15 13.06 20.37
N PHE A 34 -19.11 12.59 19.66
CA PHE A 34 -17.82 13.26 19.53
C PHE A 34 -17.71 13.91 18.14
N ASP A 35 -18.43 15.00 17.91
CA ASP A 35 -18.51 15.65 16.58
C ASP A 35 -17.25 16.44 16.21
N ASP A 36 -16.55 17.02 17.18
CA ASP A 36 -15.43 17.96 16.98
C ASP A 36 -14.04 17.29 16.95
N VAL A 37 -13.99 15.95 16.94
CA VAL A 37 -12.71 15.24 16.93
C VAL A 37 -12.12 15.19 15.53
N VAL A 38 -10.90 15.72 15.37
CA VAL A 38 -10.16 15.65 14.12
C VAL A 38 -9.37 14.35 14.06
N VAL A 39 -9.63 13.54 13.04
CA VAL A 39 -8.89 12.30 12.77
C VAL A 39 -7.87 12.58 11.69
N SER A 40 -6.59 12.28 11.97
CA SER A 40 -5.47 12.50 11.06
C SER A 40 -4.76 11.18 10.76
N ALA A 41 -4.26 11.01 9.54
CA ALA A 41 -3.52 9.83 9.11
C ALA A 41 -2.03 10.14 8.96
N ILE A 42 -1.15 9.20 9.36
CA ILE A 42 0.29 9.29 9.14
C ILE A 42 0.71 8.10 8.29
N LYS A 43 1.27 8.37 7.11
CA LYS A 43 1.75 7.35 6.17
C LYS A 43 3.15 7.72 5.64
N GLY A 44 3.84 6.74 5.07
CA GLY A 44 5.13 6.96 4.43
C GLY A 44 6.11 5.81 4.67
N PRO A 45 7.30 5.88 4.06
CA PRO A 45 8.34 4.86 4.10
C PRO A 45 9.01 4.78 5.48
N CYS A 46 8.32 4.20 6.46
CA CYS A 46 8.79 4.13 7.84
C CYS A 46 8.82 2.67 8.33
N LEU A 47 9.98 2.03 8.18
CA LEU A 47 10.24 0.73 8.77
C LEU A 47 10.58 0.90 10.26
N ALA A 48 9.93 0.11 11.13
CA ALA A 48 10.10 0.22 12.57
C ALA A 48 11.56 0.05 13.01
N ALA A 49 12.30 -0.90 12.44
CA ALA A 49 13.71 -1.11 12.74
C ALA A 49 14.59 0.09 12.34
N GLY A 50 14.30 0.71 11.18
CA GLY A 50 15.00 1.92 10.76
C GLY A 50 14.76 3.07 11.73
N LEU A 51 13.52 3.31 12.12
CA LEU A 51 13.16 4.37 13.07
C LEU A 51 13.79 4.13 14.46
N ALA A 52 13.76 2.89 14.95
CA ALA A 52 14.38 2.52 16.22
C ALA A 52 15.90 2.77 16.25
N ASN A 53 16.55 2.62 15.09
CA ASN A 53 17.97 2.92 14.90
C ASN A 53 18.26 4.37 14.44
N LYS A 54 17.29 5.27 14.59
CA LYS A 54 17.40 6.69 14.24
C LYS A 54 17.83 6.95 12.78
N MET A 55 17.49 6.04 11.87
CA MET A 55 17.71 6.25 10.44
C MET A 55 16.78 7.35 9.92
N ARG A 56 17.33 8.24 9.10
CA ARG A 56 16.57 9.36 8.54
C ARG A 56 15.37 8.84 7.76
N THR A 57 14.18 9.25 8.18
CA THR A 57 12.88 8.77 7.68
C THR A 57 11.97 9.96 7.42
N GLY A 58 11.27 9.96 6.29
CA GLY A 58 10.24 10.95 5.97
C GLY A 58 8.85 10.33 6.00
N THR A 59 7.86 11.05 6.52
CA THR A 59 6.44 10.67 6.49
C THR A 59 5.54 11.86 6.19
N VAL A 60 4.30 11.60 5.81
CA VAL A 60 3.28 12.63 5.61
C VAL A 60 2.19 12.51 6.66
N ILE A 61 1.82 13.65 7.24
CA ILE A 61 0.69 13.82 8.14
C ILE A 61 -0.47 14.39 7.33
N ALA A 62 -1.51 13.63 7.15
CA ALA A 62 -2.72 14.06 6.44
C ALA A 62 -3.83 14.39 7.43
N SER A 63 -4.40 15.59 7.31
CA SER A 63 -5.50 16.07 8.16
C SER A 63 -6.38 17.03 7.38
N GLU A 64 -7.70 16.93 7.55
CA GLU A 64 -8.65 17.90 7.00
C GLU A 64 -8.49 19.29 7.66
N ASN A 65 -7.80 19.37 8.80
CA ASN A 65 -7.50 20.61 9.53
C ASN A 65 -5.99 20.88 9.50
N LYS A 66 -5.59 21.99 8.84
CA LYS A 66 -4.19 22.40 8.68
C LYS A 66 -3.47 22.63 10.00
N ASP A 67 -4.15 23.22 10.97
CA ASP A 67 -3.53 23.57 12.26
C ASP A 67 -3.28 22.30 13.08
N THR A 68 -4.21 21.34 13.02
CA THR A 68 -4.00 20.01 13.59
C THR A 68 -2.81 19.29 12.94
N ALA A 69 -2.68 19.33 11.58
CA ALA A 69 -1.53 18.75 10.90
C ALA A 69 -0.21 19.39 11.36
N LYS A 70 -0.14 20.72 11.45
CA LYS A 70 1.04 21.46 11.93
C LYS A 70 1.35 21.17 13.40
N LEU A 71 0.32 21.05 14.25
CA LEU A 71 0.50 20.69 15.66
C LEU A 71 1.13 19.31 15.79
N ILE A 72 0.60 18.31 15.06
CA ILE A 72 1.15 16.95 15.04
C ILE A 72 2.59 16.99 14.50
N GLN A 73 2.84 17.72 13.42
CA GLN A 73 4.17 17.90 12.83
C GLN A 73 5.17 18.41 13.89
N LYS A 74 4.82 19.48 14.61
CA LYS A 74 5.67 20.05 15.66
C LYS A 74 5.98 19.06 16.78
N ILE A 75 5.03 18.17 17.11
CA ILE A 75 5.18 17.20 18.21
C ILE A 75 6.09 16.03 17.83
N ILE A 76 5.97 15.52 16.55
CA ILE A 76 6.59 14.25 16.18
C ILE A 76 7.85 14.38 15.33
N THR A 77 8.13 15.57 14.76
CA THR A 77 9.34 15.80 13.96
C THR A 77 10.57 15.79 14.86
N THR A 78 11.61 15.07 14.41
CA THR A 78 12.92 15.00 15.07
C THR A 78 14.03 15.16 14.03
N GLU A 79 15.30 15.15 14.44
CA GLU A 79 16.45 15.21 13.52
C GLU A 79 16.50 14.07 12.51
N TYR A 80 15.94 12.91 12.85
CA TYR A 80 15.92 11.71 12.01
C TYR A 80 14.52 11.33 11.51
N TYR A 81 13.46 12.00 11.97
CA TYR A 81 12.09 11.78 11.55
C TYR A 81 11.47 13.06 11.01
N SER A 82 11.59 13.28 9.71
CA SER A 82 11.02 14.44 9.03
C SER A 82 9.56 14.18 8.67
N THR A 83 8.74 15.23 8.69
CA THR A 83 7.33 15.12 8.37
C THR A 83 6.89 16.23 7.41
N GLU A 84 6.07 15.86 6.44
CA GLU A 84 5.33 16.77 5.58
C GLU A 84 3.87 16.81 6.01
N THR A 85 3.12 17.84 5.63
CA THR A 85 1.69 17.94 5.89
C THR A 85 0.89 17.89 4.59
N SER A 86 -0.32 17.30 4.64
CA SER A 86 -1.24 17.22 3.51
C SER A 86 -2.69 17.41 3.99
N GLU A 87 -3.53 17.99 3.16
CA GLU A 87 -4.98 18.03 3.39
C GLU A 87 -5.69 16.84 2.72
N ASP A 88 -5.00 16.10 1.86
CA ASP A 88 -5.54 14.95 1.15
C ASP A 88 -5.50 13.68 2.01
N VAL A 89 -6.36 13.60 3.02
CA VAL A 89 -6.46 12.43 3.91
C VAL A 89 -6.80 11.16 3.11
N LYS A 90 -7.73 11.27 2.16
CA LYS A 90 -8.15 10.13 1.32
C LYS A 90 -7.00 9.59 0.48
N GLY A 91 -6.33 10.46 -0.27
CA GLY A 91 -5.21 10.04 -1.12
C GLY A 91 -4.08 9.40 -0.33
N VAL A 92 -3.72 9.97 0.81
CA VAL A 92 -2.67 9.45 1.70
C VAL A 92 -3.04 8.07 2.25
N GLU A 93 -4.29 7.85 2.68
CA GLU A 93 -4.71 6.55 3.19
C GLU A 93 -4.86 5.51 2.08
N PHE A 94 -5.45 5.86 0.93
CA PHE A 94 -5.52 4.95 -0.21
C PHE A 94 -4.14 4.54 -0.67
N CYS A 95 -3.20 5.47 -0.84
CA CYS A 95 -1.81 5.15 -1.18
C CYS A 95 -1.21 4.16 -0.20
N GLY A 96 -1.25 4.46 1.10
CA GLY A 96 -0.66 3.63 2.15
C GLY A 96 -1.25 2.21 2.23
N ALA A 97 -2.50 2.03 1.80
CA ALA A 97 -3.15 0.72 1.76
C ALA A 97 -2.80 -0.07 0.49
N ILE A 98 -3.12 0.48 -0.70
CA ILE A 98 -3.00 -0.28 -1.96
C ILE A 98 -1.55 -0.53 -2.39
N LYS A 99 -0.59 0.30 -1.95
CA LYS A 99 0.83 0.05 -2.22
C LYS A 99 1.29 -1.34 -1.78
N ASN A 100 0.69 -1.91 -0.74
CA ASN A 100 1.00 -3.26 -0.27
C ASN A 100 0.56 -4.34 -1.27
N ILE A 101 -0.53 -4.11 -2.00
CA ILE A 101 -0.99 -4.99 -3.08
C ILE A 101 -0.01 -4.92 -4.25
N TYR A 102 0.36 -3.71 -4.67
CA TYR A 102 1.30 -3.52 -5.79
C TYR A 102 2.72 -3.97 -5.45
N SER A 103 3.15 -3.89 -4.18
CA SER A 103 4.48 -4.38 -3.78
C SER A 103 4.63 -5.89 -3.95
N MET A 104 3.55 -6.67 -3.91
CA MET A 104 3.58 -8.10 -4.27
C MET A 104 3.87 -8.27 -5.78
N LEU A 105 3.27 -7.46 -6.65
CA LEU A 105 3.55 -7.50 -8.10
C LEU A 105 5.01 -7.15 -8.41
N ILE A 106 5.54 -6.13 -7.75
CA ILE A 106 6.94 -5.74 -7.95
C ILE A 106 7.86 -6.85 -7.43
N GLY A 107 7.56 -7.45 -6.27
CA GLY A 107 8.29 -8.59 -5.75
C GLY A 107 8.22 -9.83 -6.67
N ALA A 108 7.14 -9.97 -7.43
CA ALA A 108 7.02 -11.06 -8.40
C ALA A 108 8.06 -10.99 -9.53
N SER A 109 8.63 -9.79 -9.81
CA SER A 109 9.66 -9.61 -10.82
C SER A 109 10.87 -10.55 -10.61
N GLU A 110 11.25 -10.78 -9.37
CA GLU A 110 12.33 -11.71 -9.03
C GLU A 110 11.97 -13.17 -9.35
N GLY A 111 10.72 -13.55 -9.08
CA GLY A 111 10.22 -14.89 -9.41
C GLY A 111 9.97 -15.12 -10.90
N LEU A 112 9.62 -14.05 -11.64
CA LEU A 112 9.41 -14.07 -13.09
C LEU A 112 10.73 -14.12 -13.88
N SER A 113 11.86 -13.90 -13.23
CA SER A 113 13.18 -14.02 -13.88
C SER A 113 13.39 -15.43 -14.40
N ASN A 114 14.01 -15.54 -15.60
CA ASN A 114 14.22 -16.83 -16.25
C ASN A 114 15.01 -17.79 -15.31
N PRO A 115 14.42 -18.93 -14.91
CA PRO A 115 15.08 -19.89 -14.01
C PRO A 115 16.39 -20.44 -14.56
N SER A 116 16.52 -20.52 -15.90
CA SER A 116 17.70 -21.02 -16.60
C SER A 116 18.81 -19.98 -16.78
N ALA A 117 18.58 -18.71 -16.41
CA ALA A 117 19.62 -17.69 -16.51
C ALA A 117 20.71 -17.93 -15.45
N PRO A 118 22.00 -17.67 -15.76
CA PRO A 118 23.08 -17.72 -14.78
C PRO A 118 22.78 -16.84 -13.57
N GLU A 119 23.21 -17.26 -12.37
CA GLU A 119 22.90 -16.55 -11.10
C GLU A 119 23.42 -15.09 -11.13
N SER A 120 24.57 -14.87 -11.76
CA SER A 120 25.14 -13.53 -11.96
C SER A 120 24.22 -12.60 -12.80
N ILE A 121 23.40 -13.19 -13.66
CA ILE A 121 22.42 -12.49 -14.48
C ILE A 121 21.09 -12.31 -13.73
N LYS A 122 20.60 -13.36 -13.05
CA LYS A 122 19.35 -13.31 -12.26
C LYS A 122 19.35 -12.19 -11.25
N SER A 123 20.46 -11.98 -10.54
CA SER A 123 20.57 -10.97 -9.49
C SER A 123 20.46 -9.51 -9.97
N LYS A 124 20.61 -9.26 -11.27
CA LYS A 124 20.63 -7.91 -11.84
C LYS A 124 19.46 -7.62 -12.79
N TYR A 125 19.03 -8.60 -13.58
CA TYR A 125 18.10 -8.38 -14.68
C TYR A 125 16.61 -8.30 -14.29
N PHE A 126 16.21 -8.84 -13.14
CA PHE A 126 14.87 -8.62 -12.63
C PHE A 126 14.60 -7.11 -12.32
N LEU A 127 15.64 -6.30 -12.18
CA LEU A 127 15.51 -4.87 -11.93
C LEU A 127 14.80 -4.13 -13.08
N ASN A 128 15.02 -4.54 -14.33
CA ASN A 128 14.30 -3.97 -15.47
C ASN A 128 12.79 -4.24 -15.37
N THR A 129 12.43 -5.47 -15.07
CA THR A 129 11.04 -5.91 -14.82
C THR A 129 10.45 -5.17 -13.62
N SER A 130 11.21 -5.09 -12.54
CA SER A 130 10.82 -4.40 -11.30
C SER A 130 10.54 -2.91 -11.57
N ALA A 131 11.44 -2.22 -12.27
CA ALA A 131 11.27 -0.82 -12.64
C ALA A 131 10.01 -0.59 -13.50
N SER A 132 9.77 -1.45 -14.49
CA SER A 132 8.57 -1.39 -15.33
C SER A 132 7.29 -1.62 -14.50
N LEU A 133 7.31 -2.57 -13.56
CA LEU A 133 6.19 -2.81 -12.65
C LEU A 133 5.97 -1.66 -11.68
N ILE A 134 7.03 -1.02 -11.15
CA ILE A 134 6.91 0.19 -10.33
C ILE A 134 6.20 1.29 -11.12
N HIS A 135 6.66 1.59 -12.34
CA HIS A 135 6.04 2.63 -13.17
C HIS A 135 4.55 2.36 -13.43
N ARG A 136 4.21 1.13 -13.84
CA ARG A 136 2.83 0.75 -14.12
C ARG A 136 1.97 0.74 -12.84
N SER A 137 2.52 0.30 -11.72
CA SER A 137 1.85 0.34 -10.41
C SER A 137 1.51 1.77 -10.01
N ILE A 138 2.46 2.71 -10.13
CA ILE A 138 2.21 4.13 -9.87
C ILE A 138 1.12 4.67 -10.79
N SER A 139 1.15 4.33 -12.07
CA SER A 139 0.12 4.76 -13.04
C SER A 139 -1.28 4.26 -12.67
N GLU A 140 -1.42 3.03 -12.18
CA GLU A 140 -2.70 2.51 -11.69
C GLU A 140 -3.08 3.11 -10.33
N MET A 141 -2.12 3.32 -9.42
CA MET A 141 -2.38 3.99 -8.14
C MET A 141 -2.91 5.41 -8.34
N VAL A 142 -2.40 6.16 -9.32
CA VAL A 142 -2.90 7.49 -9.68
C VAL A 142 -4.39 7.43 -10.07
N LYS A 143 -4.74 6.50 -10.97
CA LYS A 143 -6.13 6.29 -11.38
C LYS A 143 -7.01 5.88 -10.20
N PHE A 144 -6.53 4.97 -9.35
CA PHE A 144 -7.25 4.48 -8.18
C PHE A 144 -7.54 5.59 -7.19
N VAL A 145 -6.51 6.34 -6.80
CA VAL A 145 -6.64 7.45 -5.84
C VAL A 145 -7.63 8.50 -6.36
N LYS A 146 -7.51 8.86 -7.63
CA LYS A 146 -8.44 9.80 -8.29
C LYS A 146 -9.87 9.28 -8.32
N TYR A 147 -10.06 8.00 -8.67
CA TYR A 147 -11.38 7.35 -8.74
C TYR A 147 -12.10 7.40 -7.38
N PHE A 148 -11.38 7.19 -6.27
CA PHE A 148 -11.92 7.24 -4.92
C PHE A 148 -11.88 8.63 -4.27
N GLY A 149 -11.58 9.68 -5.04
CA GLY A 149 -11.70 11.09 -4.63
C GLY A 149 -10.53 11.62 -3.79
N GLY A 150 -9.34 11.03 -3.92
CA GLY A 150 -8.07 11.59 -3.46
C GLY A 150 -7.37 12.37 -4.57
N ASN A 151 -6.29 13.07 -4.21
CA ASN A 151 -5.47 13.82 -5.16
C ASN A 151 -4.43 12.92 -5.81
N GLU A 152 -4.40 12.91 -7.15
CA GLU A 152 -3.47 12.11 -7.93
C GLU A 152 -1.99 12.44 -7.63
N THR A 153 -1.66 13.68 -7.27
CA THR A 153 -0.29 14.10 -6.94
C THR A 153 0.23 13.46 -5.64
N THR A 154 -0.64 13.07 -4.72
CA THR A 154 -0.29 12.38 -3.47
C THR A 154 0.43 11.05 -3.72
N VAL A 155 0.15 10.41 -4.86
CA VAL A 155 0.77 9.12 -5.22
C VAL A 155 2.27 9.23 -5.45
N TYR A 156 2.75 10.36 -5.94
CA TYR A 156 4.18 10.60 -6.19
C TYR A 156 4.97 10.96 -4.92
N GLY A 157 4.28 11.23 -3.83
CA GLY A 157 4.87 11.59 -2.53
C GLY A 157 5.25 10.39 -1.66
N LEU A 158 5.52 10.71 -0.38
CA LEU A 158 5.97 9.73 0.62
C LEU A 158 4.94 8.61 0.87
N ALA A 159 3.64 8.90 0.86
CA ALA A 159 2.60 7.91 1.12
C ALA A 159 2.41 6.92 -0.04
N GLY A 160 2.70 7.32 -1.27
CA GLY A 160 2.59 6.51 -2.49
C GLY A 160 3.93 5.92 -2.90
N LEU A 161 4.65 6.60 -3.78
CA LEU A 161 5.91 6.14 -4.36
C LEU A 161 6.96 5.79 -3.30
N GLY A 162 7.13 6.65 -2.29
CA GLY A 162 8.11 6.41 -1.23
C GLY A 162 7.85 5.13 -0.45
N ASP A 163 6.61 4.94 0.01
CA ASP A 163 6.23 3.74 0.80
C ASP A 163 6.11 2.48 -0.09
N LEU A 164 5.77 2.62 -1.38
CA LEU A 164 5.81 1.53 -2.35
C LEU A 164 7.24 1.02 -2.55
N TYR A 165 8.20 1.92 -2.76
CA TYR A 165 9.62 1.58 -2.93
C TYR A 165 10.14 0.72 -1.78
N VAL A 166 9.99 1.20 -0.54
CA VAL A 166 10.46 0.47 0.65
C VAL A 166 9.78 -0.90 0.79
N SER A 167 8.49 -0.98 0.44
CA SER A 167 7.72 -2.23 0.55
C SER A 167 8.06 -3.25 -0.54
N ALA A 168 8.55 -2.78 -1.68
CA ALA A 168 8.90 -3.61 -2.84
C ALA A 168 10.31 -4.21 -2.75
N ILE A 169 11.27 -3.49 -2.15
CA ILE A 169 12.68 -3.92 -2.11
C ILE A 169 12.92 -5.07 -1.12
N GLY A 170 12.14 -5.16 -0.06
CA GLY A 170 12.34 -6.25 0.90
C GLY A 170 11.29 -6.19 1.99
N GLY A 171 10.36 -7.09 1.96
CA GLY A 171 9.31 -7.17 2.94
C GLY A 171 8.41 -8.36 2.67
N ARG A 172 7.47 -8.59 3.58
CA ARG A 172 6.57 -9.74 3.51
C ARG A 172 5.72 -9.77 2.24
N ASN A 173 5.29 -8.59 1.77
CA ASN A 173 4.54 -8.49 0.51
C ASN A 173 5.42 -8.84 -0.70
N SER A 174 6.63 -8.30 -0.77
CA SER A 174 7.58 -8.60 -1.84
C SER A 174 7.95 -10.09 -1.85
N GLN A 175 8.18 -10.69 -0.67
CA GLN A 175 8.47 -12.12 -0.55
C GLN A 175 7.32 -13.00 -1.04
N MET A 176 6.06 -12.68 -0.69
CA MET A 176 4.89 -13.35 -1.26
C MET A 176 4.88 -13.21 -2.78
N GLY A 177 5.12 -12.02 -3.28
CA GLY A 177 5.22 -11.75 -4.71
C GLY A 177 6.24 -12.63 -5.43
N LYS A 178 7.42 -12.83 -4.84
CA LYS A 178 8.45 -13.73 -5.39
C LYS A 178 7.92 -15.16 -5.61
N TYR A 179 7.24 -15.73 -4.62
CA TYR A 179 6.63 -17.06 -4.76
C TYR A 179 5.55 -17.09 -5.85
N LEU A 180 4.71 -16.07 -5.91
CA LEU A 180 3.69 -15.96 -6.95
C LEU A 180 4.31 -15.85 -8.36
N GLY A 181 5.39 -15.08 -8.49
CA GLY A 181 6.16 -14.95 -9.73
C GLY A 181 6.83 -16.24 -10.18
N GLN A 182 7.19 -17.13 -9.25
CA GLN A 182 7.69 -18.47 -9.51
C GLN A 182 6.59 -19.45 -9.95
N GLY A 183 5.34 -19.01 -10.01
CA GLY A 183 4.19 -19.81 -10.42
C GLY A 183 3.53 -20.59 -9.28
N THR A 184 3.94 -20.35 -8.01
CA THR A 184 3.29 -20.94 -6.84
C THR A 184 1.93 -20.27 -6.63
N LEU A 185 0.91 -21.06 -6.33
CA LEU A 185 -0.41 -20.52 -5.99
C LEU A 185 -0.40 -19.84 -4.63
N TYR A 186 -1.25 -18.82 -4.45
CA TYR A 186 -1.28 -18.04 -3.19
C TYR A 186 -1.48 -18.92 -1.95
N LYS A 187 -2.48 -19.80 -1.96
CA LYS A 187 -2.76 -20.69 -0.81
C LYS A 187 -1.56 -21.59 -0.49
N GLU A 188 -0.94 -22.14 -1.52
CA GLU A 188 0.26 -22.97 -1.35
C GLU A 188 1.44 -22.16 -0.81
N ALA A 189 1.72 -20.98 -1.35
CA ALA A 189 2.78 -20.09 -0.87
C ALA A 189 2.54 -19.70 0.59
N LYS A 190 1.30 -19.38 0.96
CA LYS A 190 0.91 -19.02 2.31
C LYS A 190 1.10 -20.17 3.29
N GLU A 191 0.69 -21.37 2.93
CA GLU A 191 0.74 -22.55 3.78
C GLU A 191 2.17 -23.08 3.97
N LYS A 192 2.93 -23.22 2.87
CA LYS A 192 4.25 -23.86 2.89
C LYS A 192 5.38 -22.92 3.34
N PHE A 193 5.35 -21.66 2.92
CA PHE A 193 6.49 -20.74 3.06
C PHE A 193 6.22 -19.55 3.99
N MET A 194 4.96 -19.19 4.21
CA MET A 194 4.60 -17.98 4.97
C MET A 194 3.46 -18.22 5.97
N LYS A 195 3.35 -19.43 6.53
CA LYS A 195 2.22 -19.85 7.39
C LYS A 195 1.93 -18.87 8.51
N ASP A 196 2.94 -18.47 9.28
CA ASP A 196 2.80 -17.61 10.46
C ASP A 196 3.16 -16.14 10.17
N ILE A 197 3.31 -15.80 8.88
CA ILE A 197 3.69 -14.46 8.45
C ILE A 197 2.45 -13.72 7.93
N THR A 198 2.08 -12.60 8.53
CA THR A 198 1.03 -11.73 7.99
C THR A 198 1.54 -11.02 6.75
N VAL A 199 0.84 -11.19 5.63
CA VAL A 199 1.08 -10.49 4.36
C VAL A 199 -0.04 -9.46 4.18
N GLU A 200 0.24 -8.21 4.55
CA GLU A 200 -0.78 -7.17 4.62
C GLU A 200 -1.47 -6.92 3.28
N GLY A 201 -0.70 -6.95 2.18
CA GLY A 201 -1.25 -6.75 0.84
C GLY A 201 -2.19 -7.88 0.42
N ALA A 202 -1.88 -9.14 0.79
CA ALA A 202 -2.75 -10.27 0.49
C ALA A 202 -4.01 -10.26 1.36
N GLN A 203 -3.87 -9.91 2.64
CA GLN A 203 -5.02 -9.77 3.53
C GLN A 203 -5.97 -8.68 3.02
N LEU A 204 -5.44 -7.50 2.70
CA LEU A 204 -6.22 -6.42 2.12
C LEU A 204 -6.88 -6.85 0.79
N ALA A 205 -6.15 -7.55 -0.08
CA ALA A 205 -6.70 -8.06 -1.34
C ALA A 205 -7.88 -9.01 -1.12
N LEU A 206 -7.82 -9.89 -0.11
CA LEU A 206 -8.95 -10.77 0.25
C LEU A 206 -10.16 -9.99 0.79
N GLU A 207 -9.93 -8.92 1.55
CA GLU A 207 -10.98 -8.11 2.16
C GLU A 207 -11.71 -7.25 1.12
N ILE A 208 -10.98 -6.51 0.28
CA ILE A 208 -11.57 -5.53 -0.66
C ILE A 208 -11.66 -6.03 -2.10
N GLY A 209 -10.90 -7.05 -2.46
CA GLY A 209 -10.79 -7.56 -3.83
C GLY A 209 -12.11 -7.96 -4.46
N PRO A 210 -13.02 -8.67 -3.77
CA PRO A 210 -14.33 -9.03 -4.33
C PRO A 210 -15.18 -7.82 -4.75
N ILE A 211 -15.02 -6.69 -4.08
CA ILE A 211 -15.71 -5.43 -4.45
C ILE A 211 -14.98 -4.77 -5.60
N LEU A 212 -13.66 -4.62 -5.53
CA LEU A 212 -12.86 -3.98 -6.58
C LEU A 212 -12.98 -4.70 -7.93
N LEU A 213 -13.04 -6.03 -7.94
CA LEU A 213 -13.23 -6.83 -9.16
C LEU A 213 -14.59 -6.58 -9.83
N LYS A 214 -15.58 -6.10 -9.07
CA LYS A 214 -16.91 -5.74 -9.60
C LYS A 214 -17.00 -4.27 -9.99
N GLU A 215 -16.34 -3.40 -9.26
CA GLU A 215 -16.46 -1.95 -9.38
C GLU A 215 -15.50 -1.36 -10.43
N LEU A 216 -14.27 -1.87 -10.47
CA LEU A 216 -13.25 -1.35 -11.36
C LEU A 216 -13.30 -2.02 -12.74
N LYS A 217 -12.77 -1.33 -13.76
CA LYS A 217 -12.66 -1.88 -15.12
C LYS A 217 -11.28 -2.50 -15.34
N LYS A 218 -11.24 -3.74 -15.78
CA LYS A 218 -10.00 -4.51 -15.99
C LYS A 218 -9.01 -3.81 -16.95
N ASN A 219 -9.50 -3.15 -17.99
CA ASN A 219 -8.65 -2.43 -18.94
C ASN A 219 -8.01 -1.15 -18.36
N GLU A 220 -8.59 -0.58 -17.31
CA GLU A 220 -8.04 0.58 -16.62
C GLU A 220 -7.06 0.19 -15.49
N PHE A 221 -7.26 -1.00 -14.90
CA PHE A 221 -6.51 -1.53 -13.75
C PHE A 221 -5.98 -2.96 -13.98
N PRO A 222 -5.25 -3.23 -15.09
CA PRO A 222 -4.84 -4.59 -15.43
C PRO A 222 -3.94 -5.24 -14.37
N LEU A 223 -3.02 -4.52 -13.73
CA LEU A 223 -2.16 -5.07 -12.68
C LEU A 223 -2.96 -5.38 -11.41
N MET A 224 -3.85 -4.48 -10.99
CA MET A 224 -4.73 -4.71 -9.84
C MET A 224 -5.59 -5.97 -10.07
N PHE A 225 -6.20 -6.12 -11.23
CA PHE A 225 -6.99 -7.31 -11.55
C PHE A 225 -6.15 -8.59 -11.51
N ASN A 226 -4.95 -8.58 -12.08
CA ASN A 226 -4.09 -9.76 -12.10
C ASN A 226 -3.76 -10.23 -10.67
N ILE A 227 -3.37 -9.32 -9.78
CA ILE A 227 -3.03 -9.70 -8.41
C ILE A 227 -4.26 -10.07 -7.59
N LEU A 228 -5.40 -9.38 -7.77
CA LEU A 228 -6.64 -9.73 -7.08
C LEU A 228 -7.17 -11.10 -7.51
N GLU A 229 -7.16 -11.43 -8.81
CA GLU A 229 -7.52 -12.77 -9.29
C GLU A 229 -6.57 -13.85 -8.74
N THR A 230 -5.29 -13.54 -8.63
CA THR A 230 -4.28 -14.45 -8.05
C THR A 230 -4.56 -14.74 -6.58
N ILE A 231 -4.87 -13.71 -5.79
CA ILE A 231 -5.09 -13.85 -4.34
C ILE A 231 -6.51 -14.39 -4.04
N CYS A 232 -7.55 -13.73 -4.58
CA CYS A 232 -8.94 -14.05 -4.23
C CYS A 232 -9.41 -15.38 -4.85
N ASN A 233 -8.99 -15.65 -6.08
CA ASN A 233 -9.43 -16.83 -6.84
C ASN A 233 -8.37 -17.94 -6.89
N ASN A 234 -7.24 -17.75 -6.19
CA ASN A 234 -6.11 -18.67 -6.13
C ASN A 234 -5.61 -19.10 -7.53
N LYS A 235 -5.57 -18.16 -8.48
CA LYS A 235 -5.04 -18.38 -9.83
C LYS A 235 -3.52 -18.17 -9.87
N LYS A 236 -2.85 -18.75 -10.86
CA LYS A 236 -1.46 -18.40 -11.14
C LYS A 236 -1.34 -16.93 -11.54
N LEU A 237 -0.29 -16.28 -11.05
CA LEU A 237 0.00 -14.90 -11.45
C LEU A 237 0.32 -14.85 -12.95
N SER A 238 -0.36 -13.99 -13.65
CA SER A 238 -0.12 -13.70 -15.07
C SER A 238 -0.09 -12.19 -15.26
N ILE A 239 1.00 -11.66 -15.76
CA ILE A 239 1.16 -10.21 -16.02
C ILE A 239 1.22 -10.00 -17.51
N ASN A 240 0.25 -9.29 -18.04
CA ASN A 240 0.27 -8.85 -19.44
C ASN A 240 1.10 -7.57 -19.52
N TRP A 241 2.15 -7.63 -20.33
CA TRP A 241 3.11 -6.54 -20.55
C TRP A 241 2.61 -5.50 -21.54
#